data_7a0aac6fa144c71000a39073e0757a46
#
_entry.id   7a0aac6fa144c71000a39073e0757a46
#
_cell.length_a   1.000
_cell.length_b   1.000
_cell.length_c   1.000
_cell.angle_alpha   90.00
_cell.angle_beta   90.00
_cell.angle_gamma   90.00
#
_symmetry.space_group_name_H-M   'P 1'
#
loop_
_entity.id
_entity.type
_entity.pdbx_description
1 polymer ?
#
loop_
_entity_poly.entity_id
_entity_poly.type
_entity_poly.pdbx_seq_one_letter_code
_entity_poly.pdbx_strand_id
1 'polypeptide(L)'
;MPNRHPPLPRLWLVSDARNDDGLATALARLPRGSGLIFRHYHLPAAEQRARFAALARAAKRRRHRVMLSGTAREARRWGAQGAYGPPARLSRGPALPRLVTVHTLRELAAAHRARADAVLISPVFATRSHPRARTLGPLRFRLLAARARVPVIALGGVTVHRARAFGLRRWAAIDGLAKAPTALFPIHS
;
A
#
# COMPACT_ATOMS: atom_id res chain seq x y z
N MET A 1 16.29 1.43 16.56
CA MET A 1 15.00 1.66 17.23
C MET A 1 14.15 0.43 17.06
N PRO A 2 13.60 -0.19 18.14
CA PRO A 2 12.69 -1.32 17.99
C PRO A 2 11.46 -0.88 17.19
N ASN A 3 11.00 -1.77 16.29
CA ASN A 3 9.80 -1.52 15.49
C ASN A 3 8.61 -1.29 16.43
N ARG A 4 7.99 -0.11 16.35
CA ARG A 4 6.82 0.26 17.17
C ARG A 4 5.59 -0.62 16.93
N HIS A 5 5.57 -1.30 15.81
CA HIS A 5 4.43 -2.08 15.32
C HIS A 5 4.91 -3.43 14.77
N PRO A 6 4.03 -4.44 14.75
CA PRO A 6 4.35 -5.73 14.14
C PRO A 6 4.83 -5.56 12.68
N PRO A 7 5.63 -6.50 12.15
CA PRO A 7 6.17 -6.43 10.80
C PRO A 7 5.09 -6.15 9.76
N LEU A 8 5.38 -5.22 8.84
CA LEU A 8 4.45 -4.87 7.77
C LEU A 8 4.47 -5.94 6.67
N PRO A 9 3.31 -6.24 6.06
CA PRO A 9 3.22 -7.14 4.91
C PRO A 9 4.21 -6.81 3.80
N ARG A 10 4.63 -7.85 3.08
CA ARG A 10 5.47 -7.67 1.89
C ARG A 10 4.67 -7.33 0.65
N LEU A 11 3.41 -7.78 0.59
CA LEU A 11 2.53 -7.65 -0.55
C LEU A 11 1.29 -6.85 -0.17
N TRP A 12 0.95 -5.83 -1.00
CA TRP A 12 -0.15 -4.92 -0.76
C TRP A 12 -1.06 -4.80 -1.96
N LEU A 13 -2.34 -5.11 -1.80
CA LEU A 13 -3.37 -4.78 -2.78
C LEU A 13 -3.87 -3.36 -2.50
N VAL A 14 -3.90 -2.53 -3.54
CA VAL A 14 -4.44 -1.17 -3.44
C VAL A 14 -5.81 -1.15 -4.11
N SER A 15 -6.83 -0.72 -3.40
CA SER A 15 -8.17 -0.59 -3.97
C SER A 15 -8.31 0.67 -4.83
N ASP A 16 -9.11 0.55 -5.88
CA ASP A 16 -9.39 1.59 -6.87
C ASP A 16 -10.71 1.28 -7.55
N ALA A 17 -11.39 2.28 -8.14
CA ALA A 17 -12.65 2.06 -8.88
C ALA A 17 -12.55 0.93 -9.91
N ARG A 18 -11.39 0.79 -10.55
CA ARG A 18 -11.16 -0.20 -11.64
C ARG A 18 -11.08 -1.65 -11.18
N ASN A 19 -10.82 -1.91 -9.90
CA ASN A 19 -10.70 -3.26 -9.37
C ASN A 19 -11.73 -3.58 -8.28
N ASP A 20 -12.70 -2.71 -8.05
CA ASP A 20 -13.61 -2.81 -6.92
C ASP A 20 -14.42 -4.11 -6.92
N ASP A 21 -15.01 -4.48 -8.05
CA ASP A 21 -15.81 -5.71 -8.17
C ASP A 21 -15.03 -6.98 -7.83
N GLY A 22 -13.74 -7.01 -8.15
CA GLY A 22 -12.84 -8.14 -7.95
C GLY A 22 -12.10 -8.16 -6.61
N LEU A 23 -12.21 -7.12 -5.77
CA LEU A 23 -11.35 -6.96 -4.58
C LEU A 23 -11.49 -8.08 -3.55
N ALA A 24 -12.71 -8.53 -3.27
CA ALA A 24 -12.94 -9.60 -2.29
C ALA A 24 -12.30 -10.92 -2.76
N THR A 25 -12.45 -11.24 -4.04
CA THR A 25 -11.83 -12.41 -4.67
C THR A 25 -10.31 -12.30 -4.68
N ALA A 26 -9.78 -11.13 -5.03
CA ALA A 26 -8.34 -10.87 -5.02
C ALA A 26 -7.76 -11.05 -3.61
N LEU A 27 -8.41 -10.50 -2.57
CA LEU A 27 -8.00 -10.69 -1.17
C LEU A 27 -8.00 -12.17 -0.76
N ALA A 28 -9.00 -12.94 -1.21
CA ALA A 28 -9.05 -14.38 -0.90
C ALA A 28 -7.90 -15.17 -1.55
N ARG A 29 -7.35 -14.71 -2.67
CA ARG A 29 -6.25 -15.34 -3.40
C ARG A 29 -4.86 -14.94 -2.92
N LEU A 30 -4.72 -13.78 -2.27
CA LEU A 30 -3.44 -13.33 -1.76
C LEU A 30 -2.90 -14.26 -0.65
N PRO A 31 -1.57 -14.38 -0.52
CA PRO A 31 -0.95 -15.03 0.63
C PRO A 31 -1.49 -14.49 1.94
N ARG A 32 -1.70 -15.37 2.94
CA ARG A 32 -2.14 -14.93 4.28
C ARG A 32 -1.19 -13.88 4.84
N GLY A 33 -1.71 -12.91 5.57
CA GLY A 33 -0.89 -11.84 6.12
C GLY A 33 -0.47 -10.76 5.13
N SER A 34 -1.01 -10.74 3.89
CA SER A 34 -0.85 -9.61 2.96
C SER A 34 -1.52 -8.34 3.48
N GLY A 35 -1.43 -7.25 2.73
CA GLY A 35 -2.06 -5.99 3.09
C GLY A 35 -3.08 -5.49 2.07
N LEU A 36 -4.06 -4.74 2.55
CA LEU A 36 -5.00 -3.96 1.75
C LEU A 36 -4.80 -2.47 2.06
N ILE A 37 -4.63 -1.64 1.03
CA ILE A 37 -4.74 -0.19 1.13
C ILE A 37 -6.08 0.22 0.54
N PHE A 38 -7.00 0.65 1.39
CA PHE A 38 -8.34 1.07 0.99
C PHE A 38 -8.35 2.52 0.51
N ARG A 39 -8.71 2.77 -0.75
CA ARG A 39 -8.58 4.03 -1.49
C ARG A 39 -9.82 4.39 -2.34
N HIS A 40 -11.01 4.15 -1.86
CA HIS A 40 -12.26 4.34 -2.60
C HIS A 40 -12.74 5.82 -2.60
N TYR A 41 -12.00 6.71 -3.24
CA TYR A 41 -12.37 8.13 -3.33
C TYR A 41 -13.56 8.43 -4.22
N HIS A 42 -13.96 7.48 -5.07
CA HIS A 42 -15.05 7.61 -6.03
C HIS A 42 -16.43 7.35 -5.42
N LEU A 43 -16.51 6.77 -4.22
CA LEU A 43 -17.76 6.45 -3.55
C LEU A 43 -18.19 7.59 -2.61
N PRO A 44 -19.52 7.84 -2.50
CA PRO A 44 -20.06 8.68 -1.43
C PRO A 44 -19.67 8.16 -0.03
N ALA A 45 -19.63 9.03 0.96
CA ALA A 45 -19.09 8.71 2.29
C ALA A 45 -19.77 7.50 2.96
N ALA A 46 -21.09 7.37 2.84
CA ALA A 46 -21.84 6.24 3.42
C ALA A 46 -21.47 4.91 2.74
N GLU A 47 -21.45 4.88 1.42
CA GLU A 47 -21.07 3.72 0.62
C GLU A 47 -19.60 3.34 0.84
N GLN A 48 -18.72 4.34 0.88
CA GLN A 48 -17.31 4.15 1.18
C GLN A 48 -17.12 3.44 2.53
N ARG A 49 -17.90 3.84 3.55
CA ARG A 49 -17.86 3.23 4.86
C ARG A 49 -18.36 1.79 4.86
N ALA A 50 -19.46 1.52 4.19
CA ALA A 50 -20.04 0.18 4.04
C ALA A 50 -19.06 -0.74 3.28
N ARG A 51 -18.48 -0.25 2.20
CA ARG A 51 -17.50 -0.98 1.39
C ARG A 51 -16.21 -1.29 2.18
N PHE A 52 -15.72 -0.30 2.93
CA PHE A 52 -14.58 -0.53 3.84
C PHE A 52 -14.88 -1.66 4.83
N ALA A 53 -16.03 -1.63 5.51
CA ALA A 53 -16.41 -2.64 6.48
C ALA A 53 -16.48 -4.05 5.88
N ALA A 54 -17.05 -4.18 4.68
CA ALA A 54 -17.12 -5.45 3.95
C ALA A 54 -15.73 -6.00 3.61
N LEU A 55 -14.85 -5.17 3.05
CA LEU A 55 -13.49 -5.57 2.68
C LEU A 55 -12.60 -5.82 3.91
N ALA A 56 -12.78 -5.07 4.99
CA ALA A 56 -12.06 -5.30 6.25
C ALA A 56 -12.43 -6.66 6.88
N ARG A 57 -13.70 -7.06 6.83
CA ARG A 57 -14.13 -8.40 7.25
C ARG A 57 -13.51 -9.49 6.38
N ALA A 58 -13.49 -9.32 5.06
CA ALA A 58 -12.85 -10.25 4.14
C ALA A 58 -11.33 -10.37 4.40
N ALA A 59 -10.65 -9.25 4.59
CA ALA A 59 -9.24 -9.18 4.91
C ALA A 59 -8.90 -9.88 6.24
N LYS A 60 -9.73 -9.69 7.28
CA LYS A 60 -9.54 -10.29 8.61
C LYS A 60 -9.52 -11.82 8.56
N ARG A 61 -10.40 -12.45 7.75
CA ARG A 61 -10.45 -13.92 7.59
C ARG A 61 -9.11 -14.51 7.09
N ARG A 62 -8.34 -13.71 6.36
CA ARG A 62 -7.03 -14.10 5.82
C ARG A 62 -5.86 -13.48 6.62
N ARG A 63 -6.12 -12.84 7.76
CA ARG A 63 -5.13 -12.11 8.57
C ARG A 63 -4.42 -10.99 7.79
N HIS A 64 -5.09 -10.43 6.76
CA HIS A 64 -4.55 -9.28 6.03
C HIS A 64 -4.63 -8.03 6.88
N ARG A 65 -3.62 -7.16 6.73
CA ARG A 65 -3.60 -5.85 7.36
C ARG A 65 -4.32 -4.84 6.48
N VAL A 66 -5.20 -4.03 7.08
CA VAL A 66 -5.96 -3.00 6.36
C VAL A 66 -5.49 -1.61 6.75
N MET A 67 -5.07 -0.83 5.74
CA MET A 67 -4.73 0.58 5.87
C MET A 67 -5.81 1.43 5.22
N LEU A 68 -6.23 2.51 5.87
CA LEU A 68 -7.16 3.47 5.30
C LEU A 68 -6.40 4.62 4.63
N SER A 69 -6.76 4.96 3.41
CA SER A 69 -6.31 6.19 2.78
C SER A 69 -7.03 7.39 3.40
N GLY A 70 -6.37 8.04 4.34
CA GLY A 70 -6.92 9.13 5.15
C GLY A 70 -5.98 9.52 6.28
N THR A 71 -6.49 10.30 7.22
CA THR A 71 -5.76 10.67 8.44
C THR A 71 -5.68 9.50 9.43
N ALA A 72 -4.74 9.55 10.35
CA ALA A 72 -4.64 8.56 11.43
C ALA A 72 -5.90 8.54 12.34
N ARG A 73 -6.60 9.68 12.49
CA ARG A 73 -7.87 9.76 13.24
C ARG A 73 -9.00 9.02 12.51
N GLU A 74 -9.12 9.22 11.20
CA GLU A 74 -10.10 8.51 10.37
C GLU A 74 -9.82 7.01 10.38
N ALA A 75 -8.57 6.61 10.20
CA ALA A 75 -8.16 5.21 10.26
C ALA A 75 -8.58 4.54 11.57
N ARG A 76 -8.32 5.20 12.73
CA ARG A 76 -8.76 4.72 14.04
C ARG A 76 -10.28 4.61 14.15
N ARG A 77 -11.01 5.66 13.73
CA ARG A 77 -12.48 5.70 13.78
C ARG A 77 -13.14 4.62 12.92
N TRP A 78 -12.49 4.22 11.82
CA TRP A 78 -12.98 3.16 10.94
C TRP A 78 -12.51 1.76 11.36
N GLY A 79 -11.66 1.64 12.36
CA GLY A 79 -11.09 0.36 12.79
C GLY A 79 -10.03 -0.19 11.84
N ALA A 80 -9.42 0.67 11.01
CA ALA A 80 -8.26 0.30 10.21
C ALA A 80 -7.02 0.12 11.11
N GLN A 81 -6.12 -0.77 10.72
CA GLN A 81 -4.89 -1.05 11.46
C GLN A 81 -3.77 -0.04 11.17
N GLY A 82 -4.03 0.97 10.35
CA GLY A 82 -3.13 2.06 10.07
C GLY A 82 -3.66 3.01 9.00
N ALA A 83 -2.89 4.06 8.72
CA ALA A 83 -3.23 5.10 7.76
C ALA A 83 -2.25 5.12 6.58
N TYR A 84 -2.75 5.52 5.42
CA TYR A 84 -2.00 5.67 4.18
C TYR A 84 -2.23 7.06 3.58
N GLY A 85 -1.18 7.71 3.10
CA GLY A 85 -1.30 9.00 2.43
C GLY A 85 -0.02 9.80 2.36
N PRO A 86 -0.08 11.08 1.92
CA PRO A 86 1.08 11.95 1.84
C PRO A 86 1.59 12.35 3.24
N PRO A 87 2.87 12.76 3.36
CA PRO A 87 3.49 13.10 4.66
C PRO A 87 2.70 14.14 5.44
N ALA A 88 2.19 15.18 4.78
CA ALA A 88 1.44 16.27 5.42
C ALA A 88 0.17 15.77 6.13
N ARG A 89 -0.55 14.81 5.54
CA ARG A 89 -1.77 14.23 6.10
C ARG A 89 -1.49 13.32 7.30
N LEU A 90 -0.33 12.66 7.32
CA LEU A 90 0.05 11.67 8.31
C LEU A 90 0.97 12.19 9.42
N SER A 91 1.38 13.47 9.36
CA SER A 91 2.28 14.07 10.34
C SER A 91 1.70 14.17 11.75
N ARG A 92 0.37 14.16 11.87
CA ARG A 92 -0.37 14.33 13.14
C ARG A 92 -1.35 13.17 13.39
N GLY A 93 -1.85 13.08 14.62
CA GLY A 93 -2.89 12.12 15.01
C GLY A 93 -2.37 10.97 15.85
N PRO A 94 -3.25 10.02 16.19
CA PRO A 94 -2.94 8.92 17.09
C PRO A 94 -1.80 8.03 16.60
N ALA A 95 -1.20 7.30 17.52
CA ALA A 95 -0.18 6.30 17.23
C ALA A 95 -0.81 5.10 16.49
N LEU A 96 -0.66 5.07 15.18
CA LEU A 96 -1.04 3.99 14.28
C LEU A 96 0.05 3.83 13.22
N PRO A 97 0.23 2.64 12.65
CA PRO A 97 1.11 2.43 11.50
C PRO A 97 0.81 3.41 10.37
N ARG A 98 1.86 4.02 9.82
CA ARG A 98 1.78 5.03 8.76
C ARG A 98 2.53 4.57 7.52
N LEU A 99 1.79 4.33 6.45
CA LEU A 99 2.34 4.10 5.12
C LEU A 99 2.34 5.42 4.35
N VAL A 100 3.51 6.00 4.14
CA VAL A 100 3.63 7.34 3.57
C VAL A 100 4.04 7.28 2.10
N THR A 101 3.29 7.99 1.22
CA THR A 101 3.63 8.09 -0.21
C THR A 101 4.84 9.00 -0.42
N VAL A 102 5.73 8.60 -1.32
CA VAL A 102 6.98 9.32 -1.64
C VAL A 102 7.26 9.27 -3.13
N HIS A 103 7.55 10.44 -3.72
CA HIS A 103 7.91 10.59 -5.12
C HIS A 103 9.28 11.27 -5.28
N THR A 104 9.74 11.96 -4.23
CA THR A 104 10.96 12.78 -4.22
C THR A 104 11.76 12.62 -2.93
N LEU A 105 13.04 13.04 -2.93
CA LEU A 105 13.86 13.09 -1.72
C LEU A 105 13.27 14.03 -0.65
N ARG A 106 12.65 15.14 -1.07
CA ARG A 106 11.98 16.08 -0.15
C ARG A 106 10.82 15.42 0.58
N GLU A 107 10.01 14.65 -0.14
CA GLU A 107 8.90 13.88 0.46
C GLU A 107 9.42 12.74 1.33
N LEU A 108 10.53 12.10 0.98
CA LEU A 108 11.16 11.09 1.81
C LEU A 108 11.62 11.69 3.16
N ALA A 109 12.25 12.87 3.13
CA ALA A 109 12.61 13.57 4.36
C ALA A 109 11.38 13.97 5.19
N ALA A 110 10.28 14.40 4.54
CA ALA A 110 9.02 14.69 5.20
C ALA A 110 8.37 13.43 5.80
N ALA A 111 8.46 12.28 5.11
CA ALA A 111 7.97 10.99 5.63
C ALA A 111 8.73 10.56 6.90
N HIS A 112 10.04 10.75 6.95
CA HIS A 112 10.82 10.48 8.16
C HIS A 112 10.39 11.38 9.33
N ARG A 113 10.15 12.69 9.08
CA ARG A 113 9.62 13.60 10.12
C ARG A 113 8.21 13.23 10.57
N ALA A 114 7.37 12.73 9.65
CA ALA A 114 6.04 12.21 9.96
C ALA A 114 6.06 10.86 10.67
N ARG A 115 7.25 10.32 10.99
CA ARG A 115 7.46 9.02 11.66
C ARG A 115 6.79 7.88 10.89
N ALA A 116 6.99 7.82 9.56
CA ALA A 116 6.51 6.74 8.72
C ALA A 116 7.05 5.39 9.22
N ASP A 117 6.21 4.36 9.22
CA ASP A 117 6.59 2.97 9.49
C ASP A 117 7.04 2.25 8.21
N ALA A 118 6.59 2.74 7.06
CA ALA A 118 7.13 2.42 5.74
C ALA A 118 6.82 3.54 4.75
N VAL A 119 7.57 3.57 3.64
CA VAL A 119 7.33 4.48 2.53
C VAL A 119 6.92 3.72 1.28
N LEU A 120 5.89 4.21 0.58
CA LEU A 120 5.53 3.75 -0.75
C LEU A 120 6.15 4.68 -1.78
N ILE A 121 7.16 4.18 -2.48
CA ILE A 121 7.82 4.94 -3.56
C ILE A 121 7.14 4.64 -4.88
N SER A 122 6.64 5.68 -5.55
CA SER A 122 5.86 5.56 -6.79
C SER A 122 6.00 6.77 -7.72
N PRO A 123 5.64 6.64 -9.02
CA PRO A 123 5.43 5.38 -9.74
C PRO A 123 6.77 4.80 -10.23
N VAL A 124 7.03 3.51 -9.93
CA VAL A 124 8.28 2.87 -10.38
C VAL A 124 8.26 2.61 -11.88
N PHE A 125 7.16 2.08 -12.41
CA PHE A 125 6.96 1.80 -13.83
C PHE A 125 5.73 2.55 -14.35
N ALA A 126 5.60 2.64 -15.69
CA ALA A 126 4.41 3.18 -16.32
C ALA A 126 3.15 2.43 -15.83
N THR A 127 2.11 3.20 -15.53
CA THR A 127 0.89 2.69 -14.91
C THR A 127 -0.35 3.29 -15.56
N ARG A 128 -1.40 2.47 -15.70
CA ARG A 128 -2.69 2.93 -16.21
C ARG A 128 -3.42 3.92 -15.28
N SER A 129 -3.08 3.93 -13.99
CA SER A 129 -3.70 4.85 -13.03
C SER A 129 -3.34 6.31 -13.29
N HIS A 130 -2.15 6.56 -13.83
CA HIS A 130 -1.64 7.90 -14.14
C HIS A 130 -0.81 7.81 -15.42
N PRO A 131 -1.45 7.69 -16.59
CA PRO A 131 -0.74 7.43 -17.86
C PRO A 131 0.28 8.50 -18.24
N ARG A 132 0.03 9.75 -17.81
CA ARG A 132 0.91 10.91 -18.09
C ARG A 132 1.91 11.22 -16.98
N ALA A 133 1.89 10.47 -15.86
CA ALA A 133 2.84 10.71 -14.78
C ALA A 133 4.25 10.27 -15.18
N ARG A 134 5.23 11.13 -14.95
CA ARG A 134 6.65 10.78 -15.14
C ARG A 134 7.00 9.66 -14.17
N THR A 135 7.44 8.53 -14.69
CA THR A 135 7.90 7.40 -13.89
C THR A 135 9.28 7.68 -13.32
N LEU A 136 9.55 7.17 -12.15
CA LEU A 136 10.89 7.22 -11.57
C LEU A 136 11.86 6.32 -12.34
N GLY A 137 11.38 5.20 -12.84
CA GLY A 137 12.22 4.13 -13.35
C GLY A 137 12.95 3.38 -12.23
N PRO A 138 13.48 2.18 -12.53
CA PRO A 138 14.14 1.33 -11.53
C PRO A 138 15.36 1.99 -10.88
N LEU A 139 16.15 2.76 -11.61
CA LEU A 139 17.36 3.39 -11.09
C LEU A 139 17.03 4.46 -10.03
N ARG A 140 16.16 5.41 -10.36
CA ARG A 140 15.75 6.47 -9.41
C ARG A 140 15.01 5.88 -8.21
N PHE A 141 14.20 4.84 -8.42
CA PHE A 141 13.58 4.10 -7.34
C PHE A 141 14.63 3.54 -6.37
N ARG A 142 15.68 2.85 -6.88
CA ARG A 142 16.76 2.31 -6.04
C ARG A 142 17.53 3.39 -5.29
N LEU A 143 17.81 4.53 -5.92
CA LEU A 143 18.49 5.67 -5.29
C LEU A 143 17.66 6.27 -4.14
N LEU A 144 16.34 6.41 -4.33
CA LEU A 144 15.43 6.85 -3.27
C LEU A 144 15.32 5.80 -2.16
N ALA A 145 15.20 4.54 -2.53
CA ALA A 145 15.08 3.43 -1.58
C ALA A 145 16.33 3.31 -0.68
N ALA A 146 17.52 3.52 -1.23
CA ALA A 146 18.78 3.50 -0.48
C ALA A 146 18.87 4.62 0.59
N ARG A 147 18.11 5.71 0.43
CA ARG A 147 18.05 6.81 1.41
C ARG A 147 16.94 6.64 2.45
N ALA A 148 16.08 5.63 2.30
CA ALA A 148 15.01 5.36 3.23
C ALA A 148 15.52 4.69 4.51
N ARG A 149 15.13 5.23 5.67
CA ARG A 149 15.45 4.69 7.01
C ARG A 149 14.37 3.72 7.52
N VAL A 150 13.36 3.45 6.71
CA VAL A 150 12.22 2.58 7.00
C VAL A 150 11.99 1.66 5.82
N PRO A 151 11.23 0.56 5.98
CA PRO A 151 10.90 -0.34 4.88
C PRO A 151 10.33 0.39 3.67
N VAL A 152 10.78 0.01 2.48
CA VAL A 152 10.30 0.56 1.20
C VAL A 152 9.36 -0.42 0.54
N ILE A 153 8.23 0.08 0.04
CA ILE A 153 7.23 -0.64 -0.74
C ILE A 153 7.20 0.01 -2.13
N ALA A 154 7.48 -0.77 -3.18
CA ALA A 154 7.41 -0.30 -4.55
C ALA A 154 5.96 -0.24 -5.04
N LEU A 155 5.53 0.87 -5.65
CA LEU A 155 4.20 1.03 -6.21
C LEU A 155 4.26 1.69 -7.60
N GLY A 156 3.25 1.40 -8.43
CA GLY A 156 3.09 1.94 -9.79
C GLY A 156 3.64 1.01 -10.85
N GLY A 157 2.72 0.43 -11.62
CA GLY A 157 3.00 -0.50 -12.71
C GLY A 157 3.72 -1.79 -12.28
N VAL A 158 3.74 -2.12 -10.98
CA VAL A 158 4.36 -3.34 -10.49
C VAL A 158 3.44 -4.53 -10.75
N THR A 159 4.01 -5.60 -11.30
CA THR A 159 3.40 -6.91 -11.47
C THR A 159 4.27 -7.96 -10.79
N VAL A 160 3.78 -9.19 -10.61
CA VAL A 160 4.57 -10.30 -10.06
C VAL A 160 5.86 -10.52 -10.85
N HIS A 161 5.77 -10.48 -12.20
CA HIS A 161 6.93 -10.63 -13.09
C HIS A 161 7.97 -9.52 -12.84
N ARG A 162 7.54 -8.25 -12.85
CA ARG A 162 8.43 -7.11 -12.58
C ARG A 162 9.00 -7.16 -11.16
N ALA A 163 8.21 -7.53 -10.18
CA ALA A 163 8.70 -7.66 -8.81
C ALA A 163 9.84 -8.68 -8.69
N ARG A 164 9.71 -9.82 -9.37
CA ARG A 164 10.77 -10.85 -9.42
C ARG A 164 11.99 -10.35 -10.20
N ALA A 165 11.80 -9.84 -11.41
CA ALA A 165 12.89 -9.38 -12.29
C ALA A 165 13.75 -8.27 -11.63
N PHE A 166 13.14 -7.41 -10.80
CA PHE A 166 13.84 -6.30 -10.15
C PHE A 166 14.16 -6.57 -8.67
N GLY A 167 13.91 -7.77 -8.14
CA GLY A 167 14.20 -8.14 -6.76
C GLY A 167 13.43 -7.30 -5.71
N LEU A 168 12.18 -6.92 -6.02
CA LEU A 168 11.38 -6.09 -5.11
C LEU A 168 10.87 -6.91 -3.93
N ARG A 169 11.47 -6.73 -2.77
CA ARG A 169 11.13 -7.49 -1.55
C ARG A 169 9.76 -7.12 -0.97
N ARG A 170 9.30 -5.88 -1.20
CA ARG A 170 7.97 -5.37 -0.79
C ARG A 170 7.40 -4.54 -1.91
N TRP A 171 6.15 -4.81 -2.27
CA TRP A 171 5.50 -4.08 -3.34
C TRP A 171 3.98 -4.02 -3.20
N ALA A 172 3.38 -3.07 -3.89
CA ALA A 172 1.96 -2.85 -3.94
C ALA A 172 1.49 -2.75 -5.40
N ALA A 173 0.28 -3.20 -5.67
CA ALA A 173 -0.33 -3.04 -6.98
C ALA A 173 -1.86 -2.87 -6.89
N ILE A 174 -2.43 -2.25 -7.91
CA ILE A 174 -3.87 -2.16 -8.16
C ILE A 174 -4.27 -3.35 -9.05
N ASP A 175 -3.95 -3.26 -10.34
CA ASP A 175 -4.34 -4.26 -11.34
C ASP A 175 -3.47 -5.52 -11.31
N GLY A 176 -2.18 -5.36 -10.99
CA GLY A 176 -1.18 -6.44 -11.03
C GLY A 176 -1.40 -7.58 -10.03
N LEU A 177 -2.28 -7.37 -9.04
CA LEU A 177 -2.68 -8.37 -8.04
C LEU A 177 -4.14 -8.79 -8.18
N ALA A 178 -5.00 -7.94 -8.75
CA ALA A 178 -6.42 -8.25 -8.91
C ALA A 178 -6.65 -9.46 -9.84
N LYS A 179 -5.77 -9.67 -10.81
CA LYS A 179 -5.85 -10.72 -11.83
C LYS A 179 -4.80 -11.83 -11.69
N ALA A 180 -3.91 -11.74 -10.70
CA ALA A 180 -2.81 -12.71 -10.58
C ALA A 180 -3.34 -14.08 -10.08
N PRO A 181 -2.98 -15.20 -10.73
CA PRO A 181 -3.28 -16.53 -10.24
C PRO A 181 -2.52 -16.81 -8.94
N THR A 182 -3.14 -17.56 -8.04
CA THR A 182 -2.62 -17.90 -6.70
C THR A 182 -1.24 -18.57 -6.73
N ALA A 183 -0.96 -19.37 -7.77
CA ALA A 183 0.30 -20.08 -7.97
C ALA A 183 1.54 -19.18 -8.18
N LEU A 184 1.35 -17.88 -8.43
CA LEU A 184 2.48 -16.96 -8.66
C LEU A 184 3.10 -16.38 -7.37
N PHE A 185 2.52 -16.66 -6.22
CA PHE A 185 3.06 -16.19 -4.94
C PHE A 185 3.85 -17.32 -4.28
N PRO A 186 5.20 -17.29 -4.27
CA PRO A 186 5.97 -18.25 -3.50
C PRO A 186 5.62 -18.08 -2.02
N ILE A 187 5.14 -19.16 -1.43
CA ILE A 187 4.98 -19.29 0.02
C ILE A 187 6.41 -19.44 0.56
N HIS A 188 7.05 -18.37 0.92
CA HIS A 188 8.26 -18.45 1.69
C HIS A 188 7.86 -18.39 3.18
N SER A 189 7.98 -19.56 3.79
CA SER A 189 7.98 -19.79 5.23
C SER A 189 9.01 -18.91 5.92
#